data_eae89440e070b2c7f6bff86c5fc0687f
#
_entry.id   eae89440e070b2c7f6bff86c5fc0687f
#
_cell.length_a   1.000
_cell.length_b   1.000
_cell.length_c   1.000
_cell.angle_alpha   90.00
_cell.angle_beta   90.00
_cell.angle_gamma   90.00
#
_symmetry.space_group_name_H-M   'P 1'
#
loop_
_entity.id
_entity.type
_entity.pdbx_description
1 polymer ?
#
loop_
_entity_poly.entity_id
_entity_poly.type
_entity_poly.pdbx_seq_one_letter_code
_entity_poly.pdbx_strand_id
1 'polypeptide(L)'
;MKKVVLFDFHNTLATCDGWLDLEIRTLPGAVLRKLGEQGLVGSSAADASEEATQLFRRLRRSVHESGREVSAVEGTATVLRQMGIDVPIEEIERAVERLEYDLLPTVEMIEGVDHALERLRDAGCRLGVVSSAGYPPFVELALEKLGLRSYFGEVITSAGTGLYKSDPGIYRLAARLLGALPSEAAHVGDHPTFDVRSAREAGLAAVWFIPQAWRTAQVRGESWSDFRAGANPDAVVERMDELSDVIAGLG
;
A
#
# COMPACT_ATOMS: atom_id res chain seq x y z
N MET A 1 -16.30 -17.65 -12.47
CA MET A 1 -16.20 -16.25 -11.98
C MET A 1 -15.55 -16.26 -10.59
N LYS A 2 -14.63 -15.38 -10.32
CA LYS A 2 -13.97 -15.27 -9.00
C LYS A 2 -14.95 -14.85 -7.91
N LYS A 3 -14.84 -15.44 -6.72
CA LYS A 3 -15.75 -15.16 -5.57
C LYS A 3 -15.26 -13.98 -4.72
N VAL A 4 -13.95 -13.70 -4.77
CA VAL A 4 -13.30 -12.64 -4.02
C VAL A 4 -12.44 -11.82 -4.96
N VAL A 5 -12.51 -10.49 -4.83
CA VAL A 5 -11.63 -9.56 -5.53
C VAL A 5 -10.92 -8.69 -4.49
N LEU A 6 -9.61 -8.77 -4.47
CA LEU A 6 -8.73 -7.98 -3.63
C LEU A 6 -8.16 -6.82 -4.43
N PHE A 7 -8.05 -5.67 -3.81
CA PHE A 7 -7.52 -4.46 -4.43
C PHE A 7 -6.30 -3.96 -3.66
N ASP A 8 -5.28 -3.55 -4.37
CA ASP A 8 -4.33 -2.60 -3.83
C ASP A 8 -5.01 -1.25 -3.57
N PHE A 9 -4.39 -0.42 -2.71
CA PHE A 9 -4.95 0.89 -2.36
C PHE A 9 -4.35 2.01 -3.22
N HIS A 10 -3.04 2.28 -3.06
CA HIS A 10 -2.40 3.43 -3.70
C HIS A 10 -2.13 3.19 -5.19
N ASN A 11 -2.52 4.15 -6.05
CA ASN A 11 -2.52 4.05 -7.51
C ASN A 11 -3.47 2.98 -8.10
N THR A 12 -4.30 2.36 -7.25
CA THR A 12 -5.30 1.38 -7.70
C THR A 12 -6.72 1.83 -7.34
N LEU A 13 -7.01 2.09 -6.07
CA LEU A 13 -8.29 2.68 -5.63
C LEU A 13 -8.22 4.19 -5.51
N ALA A 14 -7.09 4.70 -5.06
CA ALA A 14 -6.88 6.13 -4.82
C ALA A 14 -5.45 6.56 -5.11
N THR A 15 -5.28 7.85 -5.35
CA THR A 15 -3.98 8.52 -5.31
C THR A 15 -3.88 9.35 -4.02
N CYS A 16 -2.66 9.57 -3.55
CA CYS A 16 -2.39 10.42 -2.40
C CYS A 16 -0.99 11.03 -2.57
N ASP A 17 -0.95 12.34 -2.79
CA ASP A 17 0.31 13.05 -3.00
C ASP A 17 1.21 12.98 -1.76
N GLY A 18 2.45 12.52 -1.97
CA GLY A 18 3.46 12.44 -0.92
C GLY A 18 3.36 11.23 0.01
N TRP A 19 2.22 10.50 0.04
CA TRP A 19 2.05 9.38 0.96
C TRP A 19 3.08 8.27 0.76
N LEU A 20 3.27 7.82 -0.47
CA LEU A 20 4.24 6.78 -0.78
C LEU A 20 5.68 7.21 -0.44
N ASP A 21 6.02 8.48 -0.66
CA ASP A 21 7.33 9.00 -0.29
C ASP A 21 7.51 9.07 1.23
N LEU A 22 6.48 9.47 1.96
CA LEU A 22 6.48 9.43 3.43
C LEU A 22 6.68 8.01 3.94
N GLU A 23 5.83 7.08 3.56
CA GLU A 23 5.79 5.69 4.03
C GLU A 23 7.05 4.88 3.75
N ILE A 24 7.72 5.10 2.63
CA ILE A 24 8.85 4.26 2.22
C ILE A 24 10.22 4.95 2.27
N ARG A 25 10.26 6.28 2.46
CA ARG A 25 11.52 7.03 2.37
C ARG A 25 11.77 7.98 3.52
N THR A 26 10.81 8.83 3.85
CA THR A 26 11.10 10.06 4.60
C THR A 26 10.53 10.11 6.02
N LEU A 27 9.71 9.13 6.42
CA LEU A 27 8.95 9.16 7.66
C LEU A 27 9.78 9.49 8.91
N PRO A 28 10.89 8.79 9.26
CA PRO A 28 11.65 9.13 10.47
C PRO A 28 12.25 10.53 10.44
N GLY A 29 12.67 11.00 9.26
CA GLY A 29 13.17 12.37 9.09
C GLY A 29 12.06 13.41 9.28
N ALA A 30 10.85 13.13 8.79
CA ALA A 30 9.68 13.98 9.01
C ALA A 30 9.27 14.00 10.49
N VAL A 31 9.29 12.86 11.15
CA VAL A 31 9.04 12.74 12.60
C VAL A 31 10.07 13.55 13.39
N LEU A 32 11.36 13.45 13.08
CA LEU A 32 12.39 14.23 13.77
C LEU A 32 12.15 15.74 13.66
N ARG A 33 11.80 16.23 12.47
CA ARG A 33 11.46 17.66 12.31
C ARG A 33 10.26 18.03 13.17
N LYS A 34 9.22 17.20 13.19
CA LYS A 34 8.01 17.43 13.98
C LYS A 34 8.31 17.48 15.48
N LEU A 35 9.12 16.56 15.97
CA LEU A 35 9.57 16.52 17.38
C LEU A 35 10.46 17.74 17.72
N GLY A 36 11.29 18.20 16.78
CA GLY A 36 12.09 19.41 16.93
C GLY A 36 11.23 20.67 17.04
N GLU A 37 10.18 20.81 16.21
CA GLU A 37 9.19 21.90 16.29
C GLU A 37 8.48 21.94 17.64
N GLN A 38 8.30 20.78 18.27
CA GLN A 38 7.69 20.65 19.59
C GLN A 38 8.68 20.79 20.76
N GLY A 39 9.98 20.94 20.47
CA GLY A 39 11.03 21.04 21.49
C GLY A 39 11.35 19.72 22.20
N LEU A 40 10.90 18.59 21.68
CA LEU A 40 11.11 17.25 22.25
C LEU A 40 12.49 16.67 21.91
N VAL A 41 13.12 17.17 20.87
CA VAL A 41 14.51 16.86 20.51
C VAL A 41 15.27 18.16 20.25
N GLY A 42 16.60 18.12 20.46
CA GLY A 42 17.47 19.28 20.20
C GLY A 42 17.56 19.60 18.71
N SER A 43 17.94 20.84 18.37
CA SER A 43 18.05 21.30 16.97
C SER A 43 18.97 20.43 16.13
N SER A 44 20.09 20.00 16.67
CA SER A 44 21.03 19.09 15.96
C SER A 44 20.41 17.74 15.60
N ALA A 45 19.49 17.23 16.42
CA ALA A 45 18.74 16.00 16.09
C ALA A 45 17.70 16.25 15.00
N ALA A 46 17.02 17.41 15.05
CA ALA A 46 16.07 17.80 13.99
C ALA A 46 16.76 17.98 12.63
N ASP A 47 18.02 18.50 12.63
CA ASP A 47 18.83 18.66 11.42
C ASP A 47 19.33 17.33 10.83
N ALA A 48 19.31 16.24 11.60
CA ALA A 48 19.74 14.90 11.16
C ALA A 48 18.69 14.14 10.33
N SER A 49 17.68 14.84 9.78
CA SER A 49 16.57 14.24 9.01
C SER A 49 17.04 13.42 7.80
N GLU A 50 18.13 13.84 7.14
CA GLU A 50 18.67 13.10 5.97
C GLU A 50 19.30 11.78 6.40
N GLU A 51 20.03 11.75 7.51
CA GLU A 51 20.60 10.51 8.07
C GLU A 51 19.46 9.53 8.44
N ALA A 52 18.42 10.00 9.11
CA ALA A 52 17.23 9.21 9.43
C ALA A 52 16.59 8.62 8.17
N THR A 53 16.46 9.42 7.11
CA THR A 53 15.94 9.00 5.81
C THR A 53 16.80 7.89 5.19
N GLN A 54 18.10 7.98 5.25
CA GLN A 54 19.02 6.95 4.71
C GLN A 54 18.94 5.64 5.49
N LEU A 55 18.86 5.72 6.83
CA LEU A 55 18.66 4.55 7.69
C LEU A 55 17.34 3.86 7.41
N PHE A 56 16.27 4.65 7.26
CA PHE A 56 14.95 4.12 6.96
C PHE A 56 14.88 3.42 5.60
N ARG A 57 15.49 3.99 4.57
CA ARG A 57 15.57 3.34 3.24
C ARG A 57 16.27 1.97 3.31
N ARG A 58 17.28 1.81 4.17
CA ARG A 58 17.92 0.50 4.42
C ARG A 58 16.97 -0.47 5.11
N LEU A 59 16.23 0.00 6.13
CA LEU A 59 15.21 -0.80 6.81
C LEU A 59 14.12 -1.25 5.83
N ARG A 60 13.58 -0.33 5.01
CA ARG A 60 12.54 -0.66 4.02
C ARG A 60 13.04 -1.66 2.97
N ARG A 61 14.29 -1.60 2.56
CA ARG A 61 14.89 -2.62 1.68
C ARG A 61 14.88 -3.99 2.33
N SER A 62 15.28 -4.11 3.60
CA SER A 62 15.22 -5.37 4.35
C SER A 62 13.78 -5.91 4.48
N VAL A 63 12.79 -5.03 4.66
CA VAL A 63 11.36 -5.40 4.63
C VAL A 63 10.97 -5.99 3.28
N HIS A 64 11.35 -5.34 2.18
CA HIS A 64 11.06 -5.85 0.82
C HIS A 64 11.69 -7.21 0.55
N GLU A 65 12.93 -7.41 1.00
CA GLU A 65 13.70 -8.65 0.78
C GLU A 65 13.20 -9.81 1.66
N SER A 66 12.85 -9.52 2.91
CA SER A 66 12.41 -10.54 3.87
C SER A 66 10.93 -10.86 3.80
N GLY A 67 10.10 -9.97 3.25
CA GLY A 67 8.65 -10.04 3.30
C GLY A 67 8.05 -9.80 4.69
N ARG A 68 8.88 -9.34 5.66
CA ARG A 68 8.45 -9.05 7.03
C ARG A 68 8.27 -7.58 7.22
N GLU A 69 7.03 -7.18 7.50
CA GLU A 69 6.71 -5.77 7.71
C GLU A 69 7.05 -5.32 9.14
N VAL A 70 7.36 -4.04 9.23
CA VAL A 70 7.56 -3.30 10.49
C VAL A 70 6.64 -2.09 10.43
N SER A 71 5.86 -1.84 11.48
CA SER A 71 4.95 -0.68 11.51
C SER A 71 5.72 0.64 11.36
N ALA A 72 5.04 1.68 10.90
CA ALA A 72 5.58 3.03 10.77
C ALA A 72 6.20 3.55 12.08
N VAL A 73 5.53 3.28 13.20
CA VAL A 73 5.97 3.66 14.55
C VAL A 73 7.23 2.90 14.95
N GLU A 74 7.22 1.56 14.85
CA GLU A 74 8.37 0.72 15.23
C GLU A 74 9.58 0.94 14.32
N GLY A 75 9.36 1.10 13.02
CA GLY A 75 10.39 1.43 12.04
C GLY A 75 11.06 2.77 12.35
N THR A 76 10.26 3.79 12.66
CA THR A 76 10.75 5.10 13.09
C THR A 76 11.53 4.99 14.41
N ALA A 77 10.96 4.36 15.43
CA ALA A 77 11.65 4.17 16.72
C ALA A 77 12.98 3.42 16.57
N THR A 78 13.03 2.44 15.65
CA THR A 78 14.26 1.70 15.37
C THR A 78 15.33 2.61 14.76
N VAL A 79 14.97 3.46 13.81
CA VAL A 79 15.87 4.42 13.19
C VAL A 79 16.39 5.43 14.22
N LEU A 80 15.51 6.02 15.03
CA LEU A 80 15.91 7.01 16.05
C LEU A 80 16.85 6.41 17.09
N ARG A 81 16.60 5.20 17.56
CA ARG A 81 17.52 4.49 18.47
C ARG A 81 18.88 4.22 17.84
N GLN A 82 18.95 3.87 16.55
CA GLN A 82 20.25 3.70 15.85
C GLN A 82 21.03 4.99 15.76
N MET A 83 20.36 6.14 15.76
CA MET A 83 20.97 7.47 15.79
C MET A 83 21.32 7.93 17.23
N GLY A 84 21.05 7.12 18.25
CA GLY A 84 21.25 7.51 19.66
C GLY A 84 20.24 8.54 20.17
N ILE A 85 19.10 8.69 19.48
CA ILE A 85 18.02 9.60 19.85
C ILE A 85 16.96 8.80 20.59
N ASP A 86 16.81 9.07 21.89
CA ASP A 86 15.83 8.42 22.76
C ASP A 86 14.58 9.30 22.88
N VAL A 87 13.45 8.80 22.39
CA VAL A 87 12.14 9.48 22.40
C VAL A 87 11.09 8.46 22.85
N PRO A 88 10.19 8.84 23.77
CA PRO A 88 9.06 7.97 24.15
C PRO A 88 8.26 7.53 22.92
N ILE A 89 7.87 6.25 22.90
CA ILE A 89 7.17 5.67 21.75
C ILE A 89 5.85 6.41 21.43
N GLU A 90 5.19 6.91 22.47
CA GLU A 90 3.92 7.64 22.36
C GLU A 90 4.09 8.99 21.63
N GLU A 91 5.28 9.62 21.74
CA GLU A 91 5.59 10.85 20.99
C GLU A 91 5.84 10.55 19.51
N ILE A 92 6.51 9.43 19.23
CA ILE A 92 6.72 8.96 17.87
C ILE A 92 5.37 8.62 17.24
N GLU A 93 4.50 7.89 17.95
CA GLU A 93 3.16 7.53 17.49
C GLU A 93 2.33 8.78 17.15
N ARG A 94 2.28 9.77 18.06
CA ARG A 94 1.57 11.03 17.80
C ARG A 94 2.11 11.79 16.59
N ALA A 95 3.44 11.78 16.40
CA ALA A 95 4.06 12.45 15.27
C ALA A 95 3.75 11.73 13.94
N VAL A 96 3.80 10.39 13.93
CA VAL A 96 3.41 9.56 12.78
C VAL A 96 1.95 9.80 12.44
N GLU A 97 1.05 9.67 13.41
CA GLU A 97 -0.39 9.90 13.25
C GLU A 97 -0.67 11.27 12.62
N ARG A 98 -0.04 12.31 13.14
CA ARG A 98 -0.23 13.66 12.62
C ARG A 98 0.24 13.81 11.19
N LEU A 99 1.41 13.26 10.84
CA LEU A 99 1.94 13.31 9.48
C LEU A 99 1.05 12.57 8.49
N GLU A 100 0.52 11.42 8.88
CA GLU A 100 -0.41 10.64 8.06
C GLU A 100 -1.75 11.39 7.87
N TYR A 101 -2.31 11.96 8.94
CA TYR A 101 -3.56 12.71 8.85
C TYR A 101 -3.44 13.99 8.03
N ASP A 102 -2.28 14.65 8.05
CA ASP A 102 -2.01 15.83 7.23
C ASP A 102 -2.05 15.51 5.72
N LEU A 103 -1.94 14.23 5.32
CA LEU A 103 -2.05 13.77 3.93
C LEU A 103 -3.49 13.40 3.51
N LEU A 104 -4.40 13.14 4.43
CA LEU A 104 -5.78 12.75 4.10
C LEU A 104 -6.49 13.72 3.12
N PRO A 105 -6.32 15.06 3.21
CA PRO A 105 -6.92 15.97 2.25
C PRO A 105 -6.52 15.71 0.79
N THR A 106 -5.32 15.17 0.54
CA THR A 106 -4.78 14.93 -0.81
C THR A 106 -5.22 13.59 -1.42
N VAL A 107 -5.96 12.77 -0.65
CA VAL A 107 -6.48 11.49 -1.15
C VAL A 107 -7.60 11.76 -2.16
N GLU A 108 -7.42 11.26 -3.37
CA GLU A 108 -8.38 11.35 -4.47
C GLU A 108 -8.69 9.96 -5.03
N MET A 109 -9.96 9.70 -5.31
CA MET A 109 -10.40 8.44 -5.91
C MET A 109 -9.96 8.36 -7.38
N ILE A 110 -9.48 7.19 -7.79
CA ILE A 110 -9.23 6.92 -9.21
C ILE A 110 -10.54 6.79 -9.95
N GLU A 111 -10.60 7.38 -11.15
CA GLU A 111 -11.81 7.41 -11.99
C GLU A 111 -12.35 6.00 -12.26
N GLY A 112 -13.67 5.84 -12.07
CA GLY A 112 -14.40 4.60 -12.32
C GLY A 112 -14.30 3.53 -11.23
N VAL A 113 -13.58 3.79 -10.14
CA VAL A 113 -13.45 2.84 -9.02
C VAL A 113 -14.78 2.54 -8.38
N ASP A 114 -15.56 3.56 -8.05
CA ASP A 114 -16.88 3.42 -7.43
C ASP A 114 -17.80 2.53 -8.27
N HIS A 115 -17.88 2.80 -9.56
CA HIS A 115 -18.67 2.02 -10.51
C HIS A 115 -18.18 0.57 -10.64
N ALA A 116 -16.85 0.36 -10.68
CA ALA A 116 -16.27 -0.98 -10.74
C ALA A 116 -16.60 -1.81 -9.49
N LEU A 117 -16.47 -1.19 -8.30
CA LEU A 117 -16.79 -1.85 -7.03
C LEU A 117 -18.28 -2.21 -6.94
N GLU A 118 -19.17 -1.30 -7.37
CA GLU A 118 -20.61 -1.55 -7.41
C GLU A 118 -20.95 -2.75 -8.31
N ARG A 119 -20.46 -2.75 -9.56
CA ARG A 119 -20.67 -3.86 -10.50
C ARG A 119 -20.15 -5.20 -9.99
N LEU A 120 -18.99 -5.23 -9.35
CA LEU A 120 -18.43 -6.46 -8.78
C LEU A 120 -19.27 -6.96 -7.60
N ARG A 121 -19.72 -6.06 -6.72
CA ARG A 121 -20.62 -6.42 -5.61
C ARG A 121 -21.95 -6.96 -6.11
N ASP A 122 -22.54 -6.31 -7.12
CA ASP A 122 -23.80 -6.74 -7.73
C ASP A 122 -23.67 -8.10 -8.44
N ALA A 123 -22.47 -8.42 -8.95
CA ALA A 123 -22.13 -9.75 -9.47
C ALA A 123 -21.88 -10.80 -8.36
N GLY A 124 -22.02 -10.43 -7.08
CA GLY A 124 -21.88 -11.31 -5.92
C GLY A 124 -20.43 -11.52 -5.44
N CYS A 125 -19.47 -10.71 -5.88
CA CYS A 125 -18.11 -10.78 -5.40
C CYS A 125 -18.00 -10.17 -3.99
N ARG A 126 -17.22 -10.80 -3.13
CA ARG A 126 -16.74 -10.20 -1.87
C ARG A 126 -15.47 -9.42 -2.15
N LEU A 127 -15.39 -8.19 -1.64
CA LEU A 127 -14.29 -7.30 -1.92
C LEU A 127 -13.43 -7.09 -0.69
N GLY A 128 -12.12 -6.93 -0.87
CA GLY A 128 -11.16 -6.61 0.18
C GLY A 128 -10.03 -5.75 -0.34
N VAL A 129 -9.31 -5.12 0.60
CA VAL A 129 -8.11 -4.34 0.31
C VAL A 129 -6.88 -5.07 0.84
N VAL A 130 -5.78 -5.06 0.08
CA VAL A 130 -4.45 -5.49 0.51
C VAL A 130 -3.46 -4.37 0.21
N SER A 131 -2.99 -3.67 1.23
CA SER A 131 -2.11 -2.51 1.10
C SER A 131 -0.78 -2.69 1.82
N SER A 132 0.31 -2.24 1.21
CA SER A 132 1.61 -2.11 1.87
C SER A 132 1.65 -0.81 2.67
N ALA A 133 0.89 -0.73 3.76
CA ALA A 133 0.80 0.43 4.63
C ALA A 133 1.43 0.15 6.00
N GLY A 134 2.38 0.98 6.39
CA GLY A 134 3.04 0.94 7.70
C GLY A 134 2.20 1.53 8.82
N TYR A 135 1.22 2.41 8.48
CA TYR A 135 0.24 2.97 9.40
C TYR A 135 -1.19 2.59 8.99
N PRO A 136 -1.72 1.47 9.48
CA PRO A 136 -3.03 0.92 9.06
C PRO A 136 -4.21 1.90 9.14
N PRO A 137 -4.33 2.81 10.15
CA PRO A 137 -5.47 3.72 10.24
C PRO A 137 -5.61 4.66 9.04
N PHE A 138 -4.51 5.01 8.35
CA PHE A 138 -4.57 5.86 7.17
C PHE A 138 -5.44 5.27 6.06
N VAL A 139 -5.26 3.99 5.75
CA VAL A 139 -6.03 3.32 4.68
C VAL A 139 -7.51 3.28 5.01
N GLU A 140 -7.87 2.97 6.26
CA GLU A 140 -9.26 2.96 6.73
C GLU A 140 -9.90 4.34 6.57
N LEU A 141 -9.26 5.39 7.08
CA LEU A 141 -9.75 6.76 7.02
C LEU A 141 -9.83 7.29 5.57
N ALA A 142 -8.88 6.93 4.73
CA ALA A 142 -8.90 7.29 3.32
C ALA A 142 -10.08 6.64 2.60
N LEU A 143 -10.36 5.36 2.86
CA LEU A 143 -11.54 4.68 2.31
C LEU A 143 -12.84 5.27 2.83
N GLU A 144 -12.92 5.65 4.11
CA GLU A 144 -14.08 6.36 4.69
C GLU A 144 -14.29 7.72 4.01
N LYS A 145 -13.23 8.52 3.88
CA LYS A 145 -13.27 9.83 3.19
C LYS A 145 -13.81 9.71 1.76
N LEU A 146 -13.43 8.67 1.05
CA LEU A 146 -13.87 8.42 -0.32
C LEU A 146 -15.26 7.79 -0.42
N GLY A 147 -15.88 7.41 0.71
CA GLY A 147 -17.16 6.67 0.72
C GLY A 147 -17.04 5.21 0.27
N LEU A 148 -15.82 4.66 0.22
CA LEU A 148 -15.54 3.32 -0.30
C LEU A 148 -15.49 2.23 0.78
N ARG A 149 -15.32 2.59 2.07
CA ARG A 149 -15.09 1.61 3.14
C ARG A 149 -16.16 0.52 3.20
N SER A 150 -17.41 0.87 2.96
CA SER A 150 -18.55 -0.06 3.04
C SER A 150 -18.60 -1.14 1.94
N TYR A 151 -17.80 -1.00 0.88
CA TYR A 151 -17.67 -2.04 -0.14
C TYR A 151 -16.82 -3.22 0.31
N PHE A 152 -15.89 -3.00 1.25
CA PHE A 152 -14.87 -3.97 1.61
C PHE A 152 -15.22 -4.69 2.91
N GLY A 153 -15.25 -6.02 2.84
CA GLY A 153 -15.40 -6.87 4.03
C GLY A 153 -14.15 -6.85 4.91
N GLU A 154 -12.97 -6.78 4.28
CA GLU A 154 -11.67 -6.76 4.96
C GLU A 154 -10.75 -5.70 4.36
N VAL A 155 -10.04 -4.98 5.24
CA VAL A 155 -8.92 -4.08 4.87
C VAL A 155 -7.66 -4.61 5.54
N ILE A 156 -6.79 -5.19 4.74
CA ILE A 156 -5.59 -5.89 5.19
C ILE A 156 -4.38 -5.03 4.84
N THR A 157 -3.63 -4.63 5.86
CA THR A 157 -2.39 -3.88 5.69
C THR A 157 -1.18 -4.72 6.06
N SER A 158 -0.04 -4.43 5.47
CA SER A 158 1.20 -5.12 5.79
C SER A 158 1.58 -4.97 7.27
N ALA A 159 1.44 -3.77 7.85
CA ALA A 159 1.72 -3.57 9.27
C ALA A 159 0.71 -4.28 10.18
N GLY A 160 -0.55 -4.37 9.78
CA GLY A 160 -1.58 -5.10 10.55
C GLY A 160 -1.35 -6.60 10.61
N THR A 161 -0.61 -7.16 9.64
CA THR A 161 -0.34 -8.61 9.55
C THR A 161 1.11 -9.01 9.82
N GLY A 162 2.04 -8.04 9.79
CA GLY A 162 3.48 -8.31 9.79
C GLY A 162 4.01 -8.90 8.48
N LEU A 163 3.18 -8.98 7.43
CA LEU A 163 3.55 -9.51 6.12
C LEU A 163 3.57 -8.39 5.08
N TYR A 164 4.72 -8.14 4.46
CA TYR A 164 4.81 -7.25 3.32
C TYR A 164 4.32 -7.94 2.03
N LYS A 165 3.86 -7.18 1.03
CA LYS A 165 3.35 -7.74 -0.23
C LYS A 165 4.36 -8.57 -1.04
N SER A 166 5.65 -8.56 -0.70
CA SER A 166 6.61 -9.50 -1.25
C SER A 166 6.47 -10.92 -0.69
N ASP A 167 5.77 -11.11 0.45
CA ASP A 167 5.38 -12.44 0.95
C ASP A 167 3.98 -12.80 0.42
N PRO A 168 3.85 -13.84 -0.43
CA PRO A 168 2.55 -14.30 -0.94
C PRO A 168 1.55 -14.69 0.15
N GLY A 169 2.02 -14.87 1.39
CA GLY A 169 1.19 -15.18 2.54
C GLY A 169 0.09 -14.17 2.83
N ILE A 170 0.35 -12.87 2.56
CA ILE A 170 -0.65 -11.81 2.78
C ILE A 170 -1.89 -12.00 1.90
N TYR A 171 -1.72 -12.39 0.64
CA TYR A 171 -2.82 -12.64 -0.30
C TYR A 171 -3.62 -13.89 0.06
N ARG A 172 -2.92 -14.97 0.48
CA ARG A 172 -3.59 -16.19 0.97
C ARG A 172 -4.39 -15.92 2.24
N LEU A 173 -3.86 -15.09 3.14
CA LEU A 173 -4.57 -14.64 4.33
C LEU A 173 -5.83 -13.85 3.96
N ALA A 174 -5.71 -12.88 3.06
CA ALA A 174 -6.81 -12.05 2.59
C ALA A 174 -7.95 -12.87 1.95
N ALA A 175 -7.62 -13.78 1.04
CA ALA A 175 -8.60 -14.66 0.42
C ALA A 175 -9.34 -15.52 1.47
N ARG A 176 -8.60 -16.08 2.43
CA ARG A 176 -9.18 -16.89 3.52
C ARG A 176 -10.09 -16.10 4.44
N LEU A 177 -9.71 -14.88 4.85
CA LEU A 177 -10.55 -14.02 5.70
C LEU A 177 -11.88 -13.69 5.01
N LEU A 178 -11.84 -13.52 3.69
CA LEU A 178 -13.03 -13.34 2.87
C LEU A 178 -13.71 -14.67 2.47
N GLY A 179 -13.31 -15.81 3.05
CA GLY A 179 -13.96 -17.11 2.89
C GLY A 179 -13.79 -17.74 1.51
N ALA A 180 -12.66 -17.55 0.84
CA ALA A 180 -12.34 -18.14 -0.46
C ALA A 180 -11.00 -18.88 -0.45
N LEU A 181 -10.88 -19.87 -1.34
CA LEU A 181 -9.58 -20.43 -1.69
C LEU A 181 -8.81 -19.44 -2.60
N PRO A 182 -7.48 -19.46 -2.60
CA PRO A 182 -6.69 -18.60 -3.49
C PRO A 182 -7.12 -18.68 -4.97
N SER A 183 -7.41 -19.89 -5.49
CA SER A 183 -7.88 -20.09 -6.86
C SER A 183 -9.24 -19.45 -7.18
N GLU A 184 -10.05 -19.15 -6.15
CA GLU A 184 -11.35 -18.49 -6.26
C GLU A 184 -11.25 -16.96 -6.12
N ALA A 185 -10.03 -16.44 -5.89
CA ALA A 185 -9.78 -15.02 -5.70
C ALA A 185 -9.01 -14.42 -6.87
N ALA A 186 -9.18 -13.12 -7.06
CA ALA A 186 -8.32 -12.31 -7.92
C ALA A 186 -7.74 -11.14 -7.11
N HIS A 187 -6.57 -10.66 -7.50
CA HIS A 187 -6.00 -9.41 -6.99
C HIS A 187 -5.81 -8.41 -8.13
N VAL A 188 -6.17 -7.16 -7.87
CA VAL A 188 -6.04 -6.02 -8.78
C VAL A 188 -5.07 -5.03 -8.17
N GLY A 189 -4.03 -4.67 -8.89
CA GLY A 189 -3.06 -3.69 -8.39
C GLY A 189 -2.12 -3.18 -9.48
N ASP A 190 -1.36 -2.12 -9.16
CA ASP A 190 -0.56 -1.38 -10.12
C ASP A 190 0.89 -1.86 -10.20
N HIS A 191 1.41 -2.53 -9.15
CA HIS A 191 2.83 -2.88 -9.08
C HIS A 191 3.11 -4.30 -9.61
N PRO A 192 3.90 -4.45 -10.69
CA PRO A 192 4.11 -5.76 -11.36
C PRO A 192 4.74 -6.83 -10.47
N THR A 193 5.59 -6.44 -9.52
CA THR A 193 6.23 -7.38 -8.59
C THR A 193 5.31 -7.69 -7.41
N PHE A 194 4.85 -6.66 -6.70
CA PHE A 194 4.13 -6.86 -5.46
C PHE A 194 2.68 -7.26 -5.69
N ASP A 195 1.97 -6.66 -6.66
CA ASP A 195 0.56 -6.98 -6.89
C ASP A 195 0.37 -8.13 -7.89
N VAL A 196 1.19 -8.22 -8.93
CA VAL A 196 1.00 -9.24 -9.95
C VAL A 196 1.72 -10.53 -9.59
N ARG A 197 3.06 -10.50 -9.52
CA ARG A 197 3.84 -11.72 -9.28
C ARG A 197 3.52 -12.37 -7.94
N SER A 198 3.50 -11.60 -6.84
CA SER A 198 3.25 -12.16 -5.51
C SER A 198 1.83 -12.72 -5.35
N ALA A 199 0.81 -12.08 -5.96
CA ALA A 199 -0.54 -12.62 -5.97
C ALA A 199 -0.62 -13.95 -6.74
N ARG A 200 0.06 -14.07 -7.89
CA ARG A 200 0.15 -15.34 -8.63
C ARG A 200 0.88 -16.43 -7.83
N GLU A 201 1.99 -16.10 -7.19
CA GLU A 201 2.70 -17.03 -6.29
C GLU A 201 1.84 -17.46 -5.10
N ALA A 202 0.88 -16.65 -4.70
CA ALA A 202 -0.12 -17.02 -3.72
C ALA A 202 -1.22 -17.95 -4.27
N GLY A 203 -1.34 -18.08 -5.59
CA GLY A 203 -2.34 -18.89 -6.28
C GLY A 203 -3.61 -18.12 -6.65
N LEU A 204 -3.61 -16.79 -6.58
CA LEU A 204 -4.68 -15.93 -7.06
C LEU A 204 -4.53 -15.67 -8.57
N ALA A 205 -5.63 -15.29 -9.22
CA ALA A 205 -5.53 -14.60 -10.50
C ALA A 205 -5.04 -13.16 -10.26
N ALA A 206 -4.15 -12.66 -11.09
CA ALA A 206 -3.61 -11.31 -10.96
C ALA A 206 -4.02 -10.43 -12.15
N VAL A 207 -4.68 -9.34 -11.85
CA VAL A 207 -5.04 -8.29 -12.81
C VAL A 207 -4.12 -7.09 -12.60
N TRP A 208 -3.37 -6.78 -13.64
CA TRP A 208 -2.51 -5.61 -13.60
C TRP A 208 -3.29 -4.37 -14.03
N PHE A 209 -3.51 -3.45 -13.10
CA PHE A 209 -4.06 -2.13 -13.39
C PHE A 209 -2.93 -1.17 -13.76
N ILE A 210 -3.05 -0.50 -14.91
CA ILE A 210 -2.08 0.50 -15.38
C ILE A 210 -2.72 1.89 -15.29
N PRO A 211 -2.46 2.66 -14.22
CA PRO A 211 -3.03 4.00 -14.06
C PRO A 211 -2.57 4.95 -15.18
N GLN A 212 -3.41 5.94 -15.51
CA GLN A 212 -3.13 6.90 -16.58
C GLN A 212 -1.80 7.66 -16.36
N ALA A 213 -1.50 8.01 -15.12
CA ALA A 213 -0.25 8.68 -14.78
C ALA A 213 1.00 7.87 -15.17
N TRP A 214 0.93 6.55 -15.13
CA TRP A 214 2.03 5.66 -15.52
C TRP A 214 2.19 5.53 -17.02
N ARG A 215 1.11 5.68 -17.79
CA ARG A 215 1.13 5.63 -19.26
C ARG A 215 1.85 6.82 -19.88
N THR A 216 1.80 7.97 -19.20
CA THR A 216 2.39 9.24 -19.66
C THR A 216 3.76 9.53 -19.06
N ALA A 217 4.15 8.89 -17.98
CA ALA A 217 5.43 9.06 -17.33
C ALA A 217 6.46 8.08 -17.89
N GLN A 218 7.65 8.57 -18.27
CA GLN A 218 8.85 7.74 -18.33
C GLN A 218 9.19 7.36 -16.87
N VAL A 219 8.63 6.26 -16.39
CA VAL A 219 8.82 5.83 -15.01
C VAL A 219 10.30 5.52 -14.81
N ARG A 220 11.03 6.41 -14.13
CA ARG A 220 12.38 6.24 -13.57
C ARG A 220 13.48 5.78 -14.53
N GLY A 221 13.38 6.07 -15.83
CA GLY A 221 14.43 5.69 -16.80
C GLY A 221 14.45 4.21 -17.18
N GLU A 222 13.55 3.40 -16.67
CA GLU A 222 13.31 2.03 -17.10
C GLU A 222 12.26 2.02 -18.20
N SER A 223 12.51 1.23 -19.24
CA SER A 223 11.52 1.05 -20.32
C SER A 223 10.32 0.28 -19.76
N TRP A 224 9.10 0.69 -20.13
CA TRP A 224 7.87 -0.05 -19.82
C TRP A 224 7.94 -1.54 -20.20
N SER A 225 8.72 -1.88 -21.24
CA SER A 225 8.95 -3.25 -21.68
C SER A 225 9.71 -4.08 -20.64
N ASP A 226 10.68 -3.49 -19.96
CA ASP A 226 11.50 -4.17 -18.96
C ASP A 226 10.70 -4.39 -17.66
N PHE A 227 9.86 -3.43 -17.31
CA PHE A 227 8.95 -3.52 -16.17
C PHE A 227 7.85 -4.59 -16.41
N ARG A 228 7.40 -4.75 -17.66
CA ARG A 228 6.44 -5.80 -18.07
C ARG A 228 7.04 -7.20 -18.08
N ALA A 229 8.32 -7.34 -18.40
CA ALA A 229 8.94 -8.63 -18.74
C ALA A 229 8.91 -9.70 -17.62
N GLY A 230 8.62 -9.33 -16.37
CA GLY A 230 8.58 -10.26 -15.24
C GLY A 230 7.22 -10.42 -14.56
N ALA A 231 6.20 -9.64 -14.93
CA ALA A 231 4.94 -9.60 -14.20
C ALA A 231 3.98 -10.77 -14.52
N ASN A 232 3.87 -11.15 -15.79
CA ASN A 232 3.00 -12.22 -16.30
C ASN A 232 1.57 -12.21 -15.69
N PRO A 233 0.79 -11.11 -15.83
CA PRO A 233 -0.57 -11.03 -15.31
C PRO A 233 -1.53 -11.96 -16.07
N ASP A 234 -2.63 -12.36 -15.42
CA ASP A 234 -3.72 -13.09 -16.08
C ASP A 234 -4.58 -12.16 -16.94
N ALA A 235 -4.64 -10.88 -16.59
CA ALA A 235 -5.25 -9.82 -17.41
C ALA A 235 -4.60 -8.45 -17.12
N VAL A 236 -4.78 -7.52 -18.06
CA VAL A 236 -4.36 -6.12 -17.92
C VAL A 236 -5.58 -5.24 -18.09
N VAL A 237 -5.71 -4.23 -17.24
CA VAL A 237 -6.79 -3.25 -17.25
C VAL A 237 -6.19 -1.85 -17.21
N GLU A 238 -6.63 -0.98 -18.08
CA GLU A 238 -6.21 0.42 -18.14
C GLU A 238 -7.27 1.39 -17.60
N ARG A 239 -8.51 0.92 -17.50
CA ARG A 239 -9.65 1.67 -17.00
C ARG A 239 -10.45 0.81 -16.04
N MET A 240 -10.83 1.37 -14.89
CA MET A 240 -11.57 0.63 -13.87
C MET A 240 -12.96 0.17 -14.32
N ASP A 241 -13.60 0.88 -15.24
CA ASP A 241 -14.93 0.49 -15.76
C ASP A 241 -14.90 -0.83 -16.58
N GLU A 242 -13.74 -1.28 -17.07
CA GLU A 242 -13.56 -2.56 -17.76
C GLU A 242 -13.38 -3.75 -16.78
N LEU A 243 -13.05 -3.47 -15.51
CA LEU A 243 -12.61 -4.47 -14.55
C LEU A 243 -13.62 -5.59 -14.32
N SER A 244 -14.90 -5.26 -14.19
CA SER A 244 -15.95 -6.25 -13.90
C SER A 244 -16.06 -7.30 -15.01
N ASP A 245 -15.95 -6.89 -16.28
CA ASP A 245 -16.01 -7.80 -17.43
C ASP A 245 -14.75 -8.68 -17.51
N VAL A 246 -13.60 -8.10 -17.19
CA VAL A 246 -12.33 -8.84 -17.07
C VAL A 246 -12.40 -9.90 -15.98
N ILE A 247 -12.86 -9.55 -14.78
CA ILE A 247 -13.02 -10.51 -13.66
C ILE A 247 -14.02 -11.63 -14.01
N ALA A 248 -15.10 -11.32 -14.73
CA ALA A 248 -16.06 -12.33 -15.20
C ALA A 248 -15.41 -13.35 -16.15
N GLY A 249 -14.44 -12.91 -16.96
CA GLY A 249 -13.70 -13.77 -17.90
C GLY A 249 -12.61 -14.63 -17.26
N LEU A 250 -12.18 -14.35 -16.02
CA LEU A 250 -11.15 -15.08 -15.29
C LEU A 250 -11.71 -16.37 -14.63
N GLY A 251 -12.45 -17.18 -15.32
CA GLY A 251 -13.16 -18.40 -14.94
C GLY A 251 -12.64 -19.22 -13.76
#